data_2089777883687a2b28a6e265756214d8
#
_entry.id   2089777883687a2b28a6e265756214d8
#
_cell.length_a   1.000
_cell.length_b   1.000
_cell.length_c   1.000
_cell.angle_alpha   90.00
_cell.angle_beta   90.00
_cell.angle_gamma   90.00
#
_symmetry.space_group_name_H-M   'P 1'
#
loop_
_entity.id
_entity.type
_entity.pdbx_description
1 polymer ?
#
loop_
_entity_poly.entity_id
_entity_poly.type
_entity_poly.pdbx_seq_one_letter_code
_entity_poly.pdbx_strand_id
1 'polypeptide(L)'
;WLLQIYQNAAGDPDSAGFWAVLVLVILLFLDPEIRRKPRRVLVALAEAGIIIAQLFLLLIAVSVIDVSVNFTNFTGILTIDILIWLREIATFSLFGQEITVGGSLYLMLALVVAMVATVLLGMGMPTLPAYVNVILIIGPLLVALGTSLFTAHMFIFYFAVASAITPPVAIAAFAASTISRSEPLATGFAAVRAGIVMFTIPFVFAFYPELLLIEQA
;
A
#
# COMPACT_ATOMS: atom_id res chain seq x y z
N TRP A 1 -33.72 -11.81 -5.44
CA TRP A 1 -33.23 -10.52 -5.90
C TRP A 1 -32.01 -10.07 -5.08
N LEU A 2 -32.09 -10.04 -3.74
CA LEU A 2 -30.98 -9.74 -2.85
C LEU A 2 -29.82 -10.75 -2.99
N LEU A 3 -30.10 -12.04 -3.19
CA LEU A 3 -29.09 -13.06 -3.43
C LEU A 3 -28.38 -12.87 -4.77
N GLN A 4 -29.11 -12.41 -5.81
CA GLN A 4 -28.55 -12.14 -7.12
C GLN A 4 -27.66 -10.87 -7.11
N ILE A 5 -28.07 -9.84 -6.33
CA ILE A 5 -27.25 -8.65 -6.08
C ILE A 5 -25.97 -9.04 -5.33
N TYR A 6 -26.08 -9.90 -4.31
CA TYR A 6 -24.93 -10.39 -3.56
C TYR A 6 -23.98 -11.22 -4.42
N GLN A 7 -24.50 -12.11 -5.28
CA GLN A 7 -23.69 -12.93 -6.18
C GLN A 7 -23.00 -12.09 -7.27
N ASN A 8 -23.66 -11.06 -7.78
CA ASN A 8 -23.05 -10.16 -8.77
C ASN A 8 -22.07 -9.17 -8.11
N ALA A 9 -22.30 -8.75 -6.88
CA ALA A 9 -21.43 -7.85 -6.14
C ALA A 9 -20.19 -8.56 -5.56
N ALA A 10 -20.25 -9.87 -5.34
CA ALA A 10 -19.12 -10.64 -4.80
C ALA A 10 -17.93 -10.76 -5.78
N GLY A 11 -18.15 -10.45 -7.08
CA GLY A 11 -17.10 -10.48 -8.09
C GLY A 11 -16.63 -9.09 -8.57
N ASP A 12 -17.34 -8.01 -8.20
CA ASP A 12 -17.06 -6.67 -8.71
C ASP A 12 -17.14 -5.62 -7.57
N PRO A 13 -15.97 -5.15 -7.07
CA PRO A 13 -15.91 -4.17 -5.99
C PRO A 13 -16.64 -2.85 -6.31
N ASP A 14 -16.66 -2.44 -7.57
CA ASP A 14 -17.27 -1.17 -7.99
C ASP A 14 -18.78 -1.24 -7.86
N SER A 15 -19.38 -2.35 -8.29
CA SER A 15 -20.81 -2.61 -8.11
C SER A 15 -21.19 -2.71 -6.63
N ALA A 16 -20.35 -3.32 -5.81
CA ALA A 16 -20.59 -3.41 -4.36
C ALA A 16 -20.59 -2.03 -3.71
N GLY A 17 -19.65 -1.17 -4.06
CA GLY A 17 -19.57 0.22 -3.60
C GLY A 17 -20.82 1.04 -3.98
N PHE A 18 -21.26 0.95 -5.22
CA PHE A 18 -22.46 1.64 -5.70
C PHE A 18 -23.72 1.24 -4.92
N TRP A 19 -23.94 -0.07 -4.75
CA TRP A 19 -25.09 -0.57 -4.01
C TRP A 19 -25.05 -0.21 -2.53
N ALA A 20 -23.85 -0.22 -1.91
CA ALA A 20 -23.67 0.18 -0.51
C ALA A 20 -24.04 1.66 -0.31
N VAL A 21 -23.61 2.56 -1.21
CA VAL A 21 -23.95 3.99 -1.15
C VAL A 21 -25.45 4.19 -1.32
N LEU A 22 -26.08 3.48 -2.27
CA LEU A 22 -27.53 3.58 -2.52
C LEU A 22 -28.34 3.15 -1.29
N VAL A 23 -27.97 2.01 -0.67
CA VAL A 23 -28.62 1.53 0.56
C VAL A 23 -28.39 2.52 1.70
N LEU A 24 -27.18 3.04 1.87
CA LEU A 24 -26.86 4.02 2.91
C LEU A 24 -27.69 5.30 2.74
N VAL A 25 -27.84 5.83 1.54
CA VAL A 25 -28.67 7.02 1.27
C VAL A 25 -30.13 6.76 1.64
N ILE A 26 -30.67 5.58 1.32
CA ILE A 26 -32.04 5.21 1.70
C ILE A 26 -32.17 5.11 3.23
N LEU A 27 -31.19 4.47 3.90
CA LEU A 27 -31.20 4.34 5.35
C LEU A 27 -31.07 5.67 6.09
N LEU A 28 -30.33 6.63 5.52
CA LEU A 28 -30.20 7.99 6.07
C LEU A 28 -31.57 8.71 6.16
N PHE A 29 -32.51 8.41 5.25
CA PHE A 29 -33.86 8.99 5.33
C PHE A 29 -34.74 8.36 6.44
N LEU A 30 -34.27 7.32 7.13
CA LEU A 30 -34.93 6.81 8.33
C LEU A 30 -34.68 7.73 9.54
N ASP A 31 -33.60 8.52 9.52
CA ASP A 31 -33.31 9.49 10.57
C ASP A 31 -34.26 10.70 10.49
N PRO A 32 -35.00 11.00 11.57
CA PRO A 32 -35.90 12.16 11.61
C PRO A 32 -35.20 13.51 11.41
N GLU A 33 -33.93 13.65 11.79
CA GLU A 33 -33.18 14.91 11.56
C GLU A 33 -32.89 15.14 10.07
N ILE A 34 -32.54 14.10 9.35
CA ILE A 34 -32.26 14.17 7.92
C ILE A 34 -33.54 14.41 7.13
N ARG A 35 -34.63 13.78 7.55
CA ARG A 35 -35.95 14.00 6.98
C ARG A 35 -36.42 15.46 7.07
N ARG A 36 -36.06 16.14 8.16
CA ARG A 36 -36.34 17.58 8.36
C ARG A 36 -35.45 18.51 7.58
N LYS A 37 -34.21 18.07 7.23
CA LYS A 37 -33.21 18.89 6.54
C LYS A 37 -32.52 18.09 5.42
N PRO A 38 -33.24 17.71 4.34
CA PRO A 38 -32.69 16.86 3.28
C PRO A 38 -31.48 17.49 2.55
N ARG A 39 -31.33 18.80 2.65
CA ARG A 39 -30.17 19.54 2.13
C ARG A 39 -28.84 19.04 2.73
N ARG A 40 -28.84 18.47 3.94
CA ARG A 40 -27.64 17.89 4.55
C ARG A 40 -27.08 16.71 3.76
N VAL A 41 -27.95 15.89 3.15
CA VAL A 41 -27.53 14.78 2.29
C VAL A 41 -26.83 15.30 1.03
N LEU A 42 -27.38 16.37 0.42
CA LEU A 42 -26.76 17.00 -0.75
C LEU A 42 -25.39 17.61 -0.42
N VAL A 43 -25.25 18.23 0.75
CA VAL A 43 -23.95 18.76 1.21
C VAL A 43 -22.95 17.63 1.43
N ALA A 44 -23.34 16.53 2.10
CA ALA A 44 -22.47 15.38 2.31
C ALA A 44 -22.06 14.73 0.97
N LEU A 45 -22.97 14.62 0.01
CA LEU A 45 -22.65 14.12 -1.33
C LEU A 45 -21.71 15.07 -2.09
N ALA A 46 -21.87 16.38 -1.93
CA ALA A 46 -20.97 17.37 -2.53
C ALA A 46 -19.57 17.30 -1.92
N GLU A 47 -19.46 17.17 -0.60
CA GLU A 47 -18.17 16.98 0.10
C GLU A 47 -17.49 15.67 -0.34
N ALA A 48 -18.24 14.56 -0.43
CA ALA A 48 -17.74 13.31 -0.97
C ALA A 48 -17.25 13.47 -2.43
N GLY A 49 -17.99 14.23 -3.26
CA GLY A 49 -17.59 14.55 -4.62
C GLY A 49 -16.26 15.32 -4.70
N ILE A 50 -16.02 16.25 -3.79
CA ILE A 50 -14.74 16.98 -3.71
C ILE A 50 -13.59 16.01 -3.38
N ILE A 51 -13.78 15.11 -2.42
CA ILE A 51 -12.77 14.10 -2.06
C ILE A 51 -12.48 13.19 -3.26
N ILE A 52 -13.52 12.73 -3.96
CA ILE A 52 -13.37 11.90 -5.16
C ILE A 52 -12.62 12.67 -6.26
N ALA A 53 -12.92 13.94 -6.49
CA ALA A 53 -12.23 14.76 -7.47
C ALA A 53 -10.74 14.94 -7.13
N GLN A 54 -10.40 15.14 -5.85
CA GLN A 54 -9.02 15.21 -5.39
C GLN A 54 -8.27 13.89 -5.63
N LEU A 55 -8.89 12.75 -5.31
CA LEU A 55 -8.32 11.43 -5.59
C LEU A 55 -8.13 11.21 -7.10
N PHE A 56 -9.08 11.65 -7.92
CA PHE A 56 -8.99 11.52 -9.38
C PHE A 56 -7.83 12.34 -9.95
N LEU A 57 -7.66 13.58 -9.51
CA LEU A 57 -6.54 14.43 -9.91
C LEU A 57 -5.20 13.81 -9.51
N LEU A 58 -5.15 13.20 -8.34
CA LEU A 58 -3.95 12.54 -7.85
C LEU A 58 -3.65 11.27 -8.67
N LEU A 59 -4.67 10.48 -9.05
CA LEU A 59 -4.49 9.32 -9.93
C LEU A 59 -4.03 9.73 -11.33
N ILE A 60 -4.50 10.87 -11.87
CA ILE A 60 -3.99 11.43 -13.12
C ILE A 60 -2.50 11.77 -13.01
N ALA A 61 -2.09 12.43 -11.93
CA ALA A 61 -0.68 12.74 -11.70
C ALA A 61 0.18 11.47 -11.62
N VAL A 62 -0.29 10.43 -10.92
CA VAL A 62 0.37 9.12 -10.85
C VAL A 62 0.45 8.46 -12.23
N SER A 63 -0.60 8.57 -13.06
CA SER A 63 -0.59 8.02 -14.41
C SER A 63 0.48 8.67 -15.31
N VAL A 64 0.77 9.95 -15.12
CA VAL A 64 1.87 10.63 -15.83
C VAL A 64 3.22 10.03 -15.42
N ILE A 65 3.41 9.75 -14.13
CA ILE A 65 4.61 9.08 -13.62
C ILE A 65 4.71 7.67 -14.22
N ASP A 66 3.62 6.90 -14.20
CA ASP A 66 3.56 5.54 -14.76
C ASP A 66 3.97 5.52 -16.24
N VAL A 67 3.38 6.40 -17.07
CA VAL A 67 3.74 6.51 -18.48
C VAL A 67 5.22 6.85 -18.64
N SER A 68 5.75 7.76 -17.83
CA SER A 68 7.16 8.16 -17.90
C SER A 68 8.09 7.00 -17.51
N VAL A 69 7.77 6.28 -16.46
CA VAL A 69 8.53 5.13 -15.95
C VAL A 69 8.53 3.98 -16.98
N ASN A 70 7.37 3.70 -17.58
CA ASN A 70 7.24 2.67 -18.60
C ASN A 70 7.94 3.07 -19.91
N PHE A 71 7.77 4.31 -20.35
CA PHE A 71 8.39 4.81 -21.59
C PHE A 71 9.92 4.81 -21.53
N THR A 72 10.49 5.15 -20.37
CA THR A 72 11.93 5.15 -20.15
C THR A 72 12.50 3.78 -19.80
N ASN A 73 11.67 2.76 -19.63
CA ASN A 73 12.03 1.45 -19.07
C ASN A 73 12.79 1.56 -17.74
N PHE A 74 12.52 2.62 -16.98
CA PHE A 74 13.21 2.92 -15.72
C PHE A 74 13.09 1.75 -14.74
N THR A 75 11.89 1.15 -14.62
CA THR A 75 11.65 0.00 -13.73
C THR A 75 12.52 -1.19 -14.10
N GLY A 76 12.68 -1.49 -15.39
CA GLY A 76 13.53 -2.60 -15.84
C GLY A 76 15.01 -2.35 -15.50
N ILE A 77 15.51 -1.15 -15.75
CA ILE A 77 16.88 -0.77 -15.43
C ILE A 77 17.10 -0.85 -13.91
N LEU A 78 16.22 -0.23 -13.13
CA LEU A 78 16.30 -0.24 -11.67
C LEU A 78 16.27 -1.67 -11.08
N THR A 79 15.40 -2.54 -11.64
CA THR A 79 15.33 -3.93 -11.22
C THR A 79 16.65 -4.66 -11.45
N ILE A 80 17.26 -4.49 -12.63
CA ILE A 80 18.53 -5.11 -12.96
C ILE A 80 19.65 -4.59 -12.06
N ASP A 81 19.74 -3.27 -11.88
CA ASP A 81 20.77 -2.64 -11.06
C ASP A 81 20.65 -3.09 -9.58
N ILE A 82 19.44 -3.12 -9.04
CA ILE A 82 19.22 -3.61 -7.67
C ILE A 82 19.56 -5.10 -7.54
N LEU A 83 19.21 -5.93 -8.54
CA LEU A 83 19.54 -7.36 -8.51
C LEU A 83 21.06 -7.59 -8.58
N ILE A 84 21.77 -6.81 -9.39
CA ILE A 84 23.25 -6.87 -9.47
C ILE A 84 23.85 -6.46 -8.12
N TRP A 85 23.42 -5.33 -7.58
CA TRP A 85 23.89 -4.83 -6.29
C TRP A 85 23.61 -5.78 -5.13
N LEU A 86 22.41 -6.39 -5.09
CA LEU A 86 22.06 -7.40 -4.11
C LEU A 86 22.93 -8.65 -4.25
N ARG A 87 23.25 -9.05 -5.48
CA ARG A 87 24.14 -10.19 -5.73
C ARG A 87 25.57 -9.90 -5.27
N GLU A 88 26.07 -8.69 -5.48
CA GLU A 88 27.41 -8.28 -4.99
C GLU A 88 27.49 -8.30 -3.46
N ILE A 89 26.46 -7.84 -2.76
CA ILE A 89 26.40 -7.90 -1.30
C ILE A 89 26.26 -9.35 -0.81
N ALA A 90 25.49 -10.17 -1.50
CA ALA A 90 25.27 -11.56 -1.14
C ALA A 90 26.47 -12.46 -1.46
N THR A 91 27.37 -12.02 -2.32
CA THR A 91 28.63 -12.71 -2.63
C THR A 91 29.78 -11.98 -1.92
N PHE A 92 30.33 -12.55 -0.88
CA PHE A 92 31.56 -12.04 -0.26
C PHE A 92 32.65 -13.11 -0.29
N SER A 93 33.88 -12.70 -0.58
CA SER A 93 35.02 -13.60 -0.58
C SER A 93 35.63 -13.66 0.81
N LEU A 94 35.56 -14.82 1.44
CA LEU A 94 36.26 -15.10 2.69
C LEU A 94 37.38 -16.14 2.44
N PHE A 95 38.61 -15.76 2.72
CA PHE A 95 39.79 -16.63 2.51
C PHE A 95 39.97 -17.16 1.08
N GLY A 96 39.56 -16.37 0.04
CA GLY A 96 39.71 -16.76 -1.36
C GLY A 96 38.64 -17.72 -1.89
N GLN A 97 37.63 -18.04 -1.09
CA GLN A 97 36.42 -18.75 -1.55
C GLN A 97 35.26 -17.78 -1.63
N GLU A 98 34.55 -17.81 -2.78
CA GLU A 98 33.29 -17.08 -2.94
C GLU A 98 32.17 -17.81 -2.17
N ILE A 99 31.71 -17.19 -1.10
CA ILE A 99 30.57 -17.66 -0.35
C ILE A 99 29.34 -16.93 -0.85
N THR A 100 28.47 -17.65 -1.54
CA THR A 100 27.15 -17.11 -1.97
C THR A 100 26.17 -17.34 -0.82
N VAL A 101 25.54 -16.27 -0.37
CA VAL A 101 24.47 -16.32 0.62
C VAL A 101 23.30 -17.14 0.05
N GLY A 102 22.81 -18.13 0.81
CA GLY A 102 21.72 -19.00 0.36
C GLY A 102 20.45 -18.23 -0.06
N GLY A 103 19.68 -18.79 -0.97
CA GLY A 103 18.56 -18.12 -1.62
C GLY A 103 17.54 -17.45 -0.68
N SER A 104 17.29 -18.03 0.50
CA SER A 104 16.37 -17.45 1.50
C SER A 104 16.90 -16.16 2.13
N LEU A 105 18.21 -16.07 2.38
CA LEU A 105 18.81 -14.85 2.93
C LEU A 105 18.91 -13.76 1.86
N TYR A 106 19.16 -14.13 0.61
CA TYR A 106 19.11 -13.21 -0.53
C TYR A 106 17.71 -12.59 -0.68
N LEU A 107 16.65 -13.41 -0.64
CA LEU A 107 15.28 -12.93 -0.66
C LEU A 107 14.98 -12.02 0.53
N MET A 108 15.43 -12.36 1.72
CA MET A 108 15.22 -11.53 2.91
C MET A 108 15.88 -10.16 2.78
N LEU A 109 17.11 -10.09 2.28
CA LEU A 109 17.81 -8.82 2.03
C LEU A 109 17.05 -7.96 1.00
N ALA A 110 16.60 -8.58 -0.08
CA ALA A 110 15.81 -7.90 -1.10
C ALA A 110 14.47 -7.37 -0.55
N LEU A 111 13.78 -8.15 0.28
CA LEU A 111 12.56 -7.70 0.95
C LEU A 111 12.82 -6.54 1.91
N VAL A 112 13.95 -6.53 2.64
CA VAL A 112 14.34 -5.40 3.49
C VAL A 112 14.58 -4.14 2.65
N VAL A 113 15.26 -4.25 1.52
CA VAL A 113 15.47 -3.12 0.59
C VAL A 113 14.13 -2.63 0.04
N ALA A 114 13.25 -3.54 -0.37
CA ALA A 114 11.91 -3.21 -0.84
C ALA A 114 11.06 -2.53 0.26
N MET A 115 11.15 -3.00 1.51
CA MET A 115 10.49 -2.37 2.66
C MET A 115 10.96 -0.92 2.83
N VAL A 116 12.28 -0.71 2.90
CA VAL A 116 12.85 0.64 3.08
C VAL A 116 12.46 1.55 1.93
N ALA A 117 12.59 1.08 0.69
CA ALA A 117 12.19 1.83 -0.50
C ALA A 117 10.70 2.18 -0.47
N THR A 118 9.83 1.22 -0.11
CA THR A 118 8.38 1.44 -0.02
C THR A 118 8.04 2.48 1.04
N VAL A 119 8.64 2.39 2.22
CA VAL A 119 8.41 3.36 3.29
C VAL A 119 8.89 4.75 2.87
N LEU A 120 10.09 4.87 2.30
CA LEU A 120 10.65 6.15 1.87
C LEU A 120 9.84 6.80 0.75
N LEU A 121 9.46 6.03 -0.27
CA LEU A 121 8.66 6.52 -1.40
C LEU A 121 7.20 6.80 -0.99
N GLY A 122 6.68 6.11 0.02
CA GLY A 122 5.32 6.28 0.53
C GLY A 122 5.17 7.43 1.53
N MET A 123 6.27 7.94 2.10
CA MET A 123 6.21 9.01 3.09
C MET A 123 5.62 10.29 2.51
N GLY A 124 4.69 10.88 3.24
CA GLY A 124 4.07 12.15 2.85
C GLY A 124 2.92 12.02 1.86
N MET A 125 2.59 10.81 1.41
CA MET A 125 1.47 10.55 0.51
C MET A 125 0.33 9.80 1.22
N PRO A 126 -0.94 9.98 0.80
CA PRO A 126 -2.02 9.08 1.18
C PRO A 126 -1.73 7.65 0.72
N THR A 127 -2.29 6.65 1.41
CA THR A 127 -1.96 5.23 1.23
C THR A 127 -2.13 4.74 -0.21
N LEU A 128 -3.23 5.10 -0.88
CA LEU A 128 -3.50 4.63 -2.24
C LEU A 128 -2.45 5.11 -3.26
N PRO A 129 -2.13 6.42 -3.33
CA PRO A 129 -1.03 6.90 -4.18
C PRO A 129 0.33 6.32 -3.84
N ALA A 130 0.64 6.21 -2.54
CA ALA A 130 1.87 5.60 -2.07
C ALA A 130 2.00 4.17 -2.62
N TYR A 131 0.95 3.37 -2.46
CA TYR A 131 0.90 2.00 -2.97
C TYR A 131 1.06 1.94 -4.49
N VAL A 132 0.29 2.74 -5.26
CA VAL A 132 0.32 2.69 -6.73
C VAL A 132 1.70 3.09 -7.26
N ASN A 133 2.30 4.16 -6.74
CA ASN A 133 3.64 4.58 -7.15
C ASN A 133 4.69 3.52 -6.88
N VAL A 134 4.65 2.92 -5.70
CA VAL A 134 5.67 1.95 -5.29
C VAL A 134 5.52 0.62 -6.02
N ILE A 135 4.28 0.14 -6.23
CA ILE A 135 4.08 -1.14 -6.93
C ILE A 135 4.60 -1.09 -8.36
N LEU A 136 4.49 0.06 -9.03
CA LEU A 136 5.01 0.24 -10.39
C LEU A 136 6.53 0.16 -10.44
N ILE A 137 7.22 0.61 -9.39
CA ILE A 137 8.68 0.67 -9.35
C ILE A 137 9.28 -0.61 -8.74
N ILE A 138 8.77 -1.04 -7.58
CA ILE A 138 9.34 -2.14 -6.78
C ILE A 138 8.66 -3.48 -7.06
N GLY A 139 7.40 -3.48 -7.53
CA GLY A 139 6.66 -4.70 -7.81
C GLY A 139 7.37 -5.67 -8.74
N PRO A 140 7.85 -5.24 -9.92
CA PRO A 140 8.60 -6.09 -10.83
C PRO A 140 9.86 -6.70 -10.22
N LEU A 141 10.56 -5.96 -9.34
CA LEU A 141 11.71 -6.48 -8.60
C LEU A 141 11.33 -7.67 -7.72
N LEU A 142 10.26 -7.55 -6.94
CA LEU A 142 9.80 -8.62 -6.05
C LEU A 142 9.39 -9.88 -6.83
N VAL A 143 8.70 -9.69 -7.95
CA VAL A 143 8.31 -10.81 -8.84
C VAL A 143 9.55 -11.46 -9.46
N ALA A 144 10.55 -10.69 -9.89
CA ALA A 144 11.81 -11.21 -10.41
C ALA A 144 12.61 -12.01 -9.35
N LEU A 145 12.39 -11.72 -8.08
CA LEU A 145 12.96 -12.45 -6.95
C LEU A 145 12.20 -13.74 -6.60
N GLY A 146 11.13 -14.06 -7.33
CA GLY A 146 10.37 -15.31 -7.19
C GLY A 146 9.15 -15.20 -6.27
N THR A 147 8.76 -14.00 -5.82
CA THR A 147 7.48 -13.84 -5.11
C THR A 147 6.30 -13.87 -6.10
N SER A 148 5.14 -14.38 -5.65
CA SER A 148 3.93 -14.29 -6.47
C SER A 148 3.52 -12.82 -6.66
N LEU A 149 2.84 -12.52 -7.77
CA LEU A 149 2.35 -11.16 -8.03
C LEU A 149 1.49 -10.64 -6.87
N PHE A 150 0.59 -11.45 -6.36
CA PHE A 150 -0.28 -11.08 -5.23
C PHE A 150 0.52 -10.83 -3.95
N THR A 151 1.51 -11.68 -3.65
CA THR A 151 2.40 -11.49 -2.50
C THR A 151 3.17 -10.18 -2.59
N ALA A 152 3.70 -9.84 -3.79
CA ALA A 152 4.37 -8.57 -4.03
C ALA A 152 3.44 -7.37 -3.79
N HIS A 153 2.20 -7.43 -4.29
CA HIS A 153 1.19 -6.40 -4.06
C HIS A 153 0.86 -6.24 -2.58
N MET A 154 0.63 -7.35 -1.86
CA MET A 154 0.32 -7.32 -0.43
C MET A 154 1.51 -6.78 0.39
N PHE A 155 2.73 -7.18 0.06
CA PHE A 155 3.94 -6.70 0.71
C PHE A 155 4.07 -5.17 0.63
N ILE A 156 3.96 -4.64 -0.60
CA ILE A 156 4.06 -3.20 -0.83
C ILE A 156 2.87 -2.46 -0.19
N PHE A 157 1.66 -3.01 -0.27
CA PHE A 157 0.49 -2.41 0.35
C PHE A 157 0.65 -2.23 1.87
N TYR A 158 1.15 -3.24 2.58
CA TYR A 158 1.40 -3.15 4.02
C TYR A 158 2.41 -2.04 4.36
N PHE A 159 3.50 -1.92 3.61
CA PHE A 159 4.49 -0.87 3.85
C PHE A 159 4.05 0.51 3.39
N ALA A 160 3.20 0.59 2.37
CA ALA A 160 2.53 1.84 1.99
C ALA A 160 1.59 2.35 3.10
N VAL A 161 0.89 1.44 3.80
CA VAL A 161 0.11 1.78 5.01
C VAL A 161 1.04 2.17 6.16
N ALA A 162 2.09 1.40 6.40
CA ALA A 162 3.06 1.65 7.47
C ALA A 162 3.80 2.99 7.30
N SER A 163 4.00 3.48 6.06
CA SER A 163 4.65 4.75 5.79
C SER A 163 3.92 5.94 6.44
N ALA A 164 2.59 5.85 6.60
CA ALA A 164 1.79 6.89 7.22
C ALA A 164 2.05 7.07 8.73
N ILE A 165 2.64 6.08 9.39
CA ILE A 165 3.01 6.14 10.80
C ILE A 165 4.53 6.21 11.02
N THR A 166 5.34 6.12 9.95
CA THR A 166 6.80 6.04 10.04
C THR A 166 7.44 7.42 9.94
N PRO A 167 8.23 7.87 10.94
CA PRO A 167 9.01 9.10 10.82
C PRO A 167 9.97 9.05 9.63
N PRO A 168 10.34 10.20 9.03
CA PRO A 168 10.15 11.58 9.51
C PRO A 168 8.84 12.26 9.09
N VAL A 169 8.01 11.70 8.21
CA VAL A 169 6.81 12.35 7.67
C VAL A 169 5.54 11.54 8.01
N ALA A 170 5.44 11.00 9.17
CA ALA A 170 4.35 10.16 9.69
C ALA A 170 3.01 10.92 9.77
N ILE A 171 2.31 11.12 8.65
CA ILE A 171 1.11 11.97 8.54
C ILE A 171 0.04 11.59 9.57
N ALA A 172 -0.26 10.29 9.72
CA ALA A 172 -1.27 9.83 10.66
C ALA A 172 -0.84 10.04 12.12
N ALA A 173 0.44 9.78 12.44
CA ALA A 173 0.96 10.02 13.77
C ALA A 173 1.03 11.52 14.11
N PHE A 174 1.35 12.37 13.13
CA PHE A 174 1.36 13.82 13.31
C PHE A 174 -0.04 14.39 13.52
N ALA A 175 -1.04 13.87 12.79
CA ALA A 175 -2.43 14.20 13.05
C ALA A 175 -2.85 13.80 14.47
N ALA A 176 -2.47 12.60 14.93
CA ALA A 176 -2.73 12.15 16.30
C ALA A 176 -2.02 13.03 17.36
N SER A 177 -0.82 13.52 17.06
CA SER A 177 -0.07 14.40 17.98
C SER A 177 -0.78 15.72 18.25
N THR A 178 -1.54 16.24 17.28
CA THR A 178 -2.34 17.48 17.47
C THR A 178 -3.48 17.25 18.45
N ILE A 179 -4.07 16.06 18.47
CA ILE A 179 -5.15 15.69 19.39
C ILE A 179 -4.60 15.44 20.79
N SER A 180 -3.51 14.68 20.88
CA SER A 180 -2.87 14.33 22.15
C SER A 180 -2.04 15.46 22.76
N ARG A 181 -1.80 16.55 22.00
CA ARG A 181 -0.91 17.65 22.34
C ARG A 181 0.51 17.19 22.71
N SER A 182 0.99 16.14 22.05
CA SER A 182 2.32 15.58 22.21
C SER A 182 3.26 16.04 21.09
N GLU A 183 4.54 15.81 21.27
CA GLU A 183 5.56 16.13 20.27
C GLU A 183 5.38 15.18 19.04
N PRO A 184 5.32 15.71 17.79
CA PRO A 184 4.99 14.91 16.60
C PRO A 184 5.94 13.74 16.34
N LEU A 185 7.26 13.96 16.41
CA LEU A 185 8.24 12.91 16.17
C LEU A 185 8.21 11.81 17.24
N ALA A 186 8.05 12.20 18.51
CA ALA A 186 7.91 11.24 19.60
C ALA A 186 6.63 10.40 19.43
N THR A 187 5.55 11.01 18.95
CA THR A 187 4.30 10.31 18.61
C THR A 187 4.51 9.34 17.45
N GLY A 188 5.26 9.72 16.43
CA GLY A 188 5.63 8.85 15.30
C GLY A 188 6.42 7.62 15.77
N PHE A 189 7.44 7.80 16.58
CA PHE A 189 8.21 6.66 17.13
C PHE A 189 7.36 5.78 18.05
N ALA A 190 6.45 6.36 18.83
CA ALA A 190 5.50 5.60 19.62
C ALA A 190 4.53 4.78 18.74
N ALA A 191 4.06 5.37 17.63
CA ALA A 191 3.20 4.70 16.66
C ALA A 191 3.90 3.50 15.99
N VAL A 192 5.16 3.66 15.56
CA VAL A 192 5.96 2.55 15.02
C VAL A 192 6.16 1.44 16.06
N ARG A 193 6.44 1.79 17.32
CA ARG A 193 6.54 0.80 18.41
C ARG A 193 5.24 0.03 18.61
N ALA A 194 4.12 0.72 18.65
CA ALA A 194 2.80 0.10 18.81
C ALA A 194 2.44 -0.77 17.59
N GLY A 195 2.85 -0.34 16.40
CA GLY A 195 2.58 -1.01 15.14
C GLY A 195 3.69 -1.94 14.65
N ILE A 196 4.65 -2.36 15.50
CA ILE A 196 5.82 -3.14 15.08
C ILE A 196 5.45 -4.42 14.33
N VAL A 197 4.33 -5.01 14.67
CA VAL A 197 3.80 -6.22 14.02
C VAL A 197 3.51 -5.99 12.54
N MET A 198 3.09 -4.77 12.15
CA MET A 198 2.85 -4.41 10.75
C MET A 198 4.12 -4.52 9.89
N PHE A 199 5.29 -4.33 10.49
CA PHE A 199 6.58 -4.44 9.80
C PHE A 199 7.06 -5.89 9.71
N THR A 200 6.53 -6.80 10.54
CA THR A 200 6.95 -8.20 10.58
C THR A 200 6.06 -9.09 9.71
N ILE A 201 4.74 -8.88 9.73
CA ILE A 201 3.77 -9.71 9.01
C ILE A 201 4.09 -9.85 7.51
N PRO A 202 4.47 -8.77 6.77
CA PRO A 202 4.77 -8.89 5.34
C PRO A 202 5.91 -9.86 5.04
N PHE A 203 6.92 -9.93 5.88
CA PHE A 203 8.00 -10.90 5.71
C PHE A 203 7.50 -12.32 5.91
N VAL A 204 6.60 -12.54 6.89
CA VAL A 204 6.06 -13.87 7.16
C VAL A 204 5.31 -14.41 5.95
N PHE A 205 4.39 -13.65 5.36
CA PHE A 205 3.66 -14.14 4.18
C PHE A 205 4.49 -14.12 2.89
N ALA A 206 5.56 -13.33 2.82
CA ALA A 206 6.48 -13.41 1.68
C ALA A 206 7.24 -14.74 1.64
N PHE A 207 7.56 -15.32 2.81
CA PHE A 207 8.17 -16.64 2.92
C PHE A 207 7.15 -17.79 2.95
N TYR A 208 5.93 -17.51 3.41
CA TYR A 208 4.84 -18.47 3.55
C TYR A 208 3.56 -17.94 2.88
N PRO A 209 3.53 -17.91 1.53
CA PRO A 209 2.41 -17.32 0.77
C PRO A 209 1.07 -18.02 1.01
N GLU A 210 1.09 -19.24 1.55
CA GLU A 210 -0.11 -19.99 1.94
C GLU A 210 -0.95 -19.23 3.00
N LEU A 211 -0.31 -18.37 3.79
CA LEU A 211 -1.00 -17.51 4.76
C LEU A 211 -1.92 -16.47 4.10
N LEU A 212 -1.70 -16.17 2.83
CA LEU A 212 -2.56 -15.29 2.04
C LEU A 212 -3.75 -16.04 1.41
N LEU A 213 -3.94 -17.32 1.74
CA LEU A 213 -4.99 -18.19 1.18
C LEU A 213 -4.95 -18.28 -0.35
N ILE A 214 -3.76 -18.17 -0.93
CA ILE A 214 -3.53 -18.35 -2.36
C ILE A 214 -3.24 -19.83 -2.58
N GLU A 215 -4.11 -20.52 -3.32
CA GLU A 215 -3.75 -21.82 -3.89
C GLU A 215 -2.56 -21.61 -4.82
N GLN A 216 -1.48 -22.33 -4.56
CA GLN A 216 -0.35 -22.38 -5.49
C GLN A 216 -0.84 -23.12 -6.75
N ALA A 217 -1.08 -22.34 -7.81
CA ALA A 217 -1.38 -22.88 -9.14
C ALA A 217 -0.08 -23.25 -9.85
#